data_70235e7469e5cea419e265e93f61d124
#
_entry.id   70235e7469e5cea419e265e93f61d124
#
_cell.length_a   1.000
_cell.length_b   1.000
_cell.length_c   1.000
_cell.angle_alpha   90.00
_cell.angle_beta   90.00
_cell.angle_gamma   90.00
#
_symmetry.space_group_name_H-M   'P 1'
#
loop_
_entity.id
_entity.type
_entity.pdbx_description
1 polymer ?
#
loop_
_entity_poly.entity_id
_entity_poly.type
_entity_poly.pdbx_seq_one_letter_code
_entity_poly.pdbx_strand_id
1 'polypeptide(L)'
;MSDAWLAVVNPAAGGGRCGKLAPAALDELRGAGLALEVAELKRPGHGSELAREAERRGFRKFLAAGGDGTAFEILNGLFPRAADAPRPSLAFLPLGSGNSFLRDFSRDGLAYARQALREGRERPCDVLRLTHRGGALHFINLLTFGFASDAAVLRDRTFRGFGTLGYWLAVLVCLARLERRPFPMRADGDAQLDTRRCLFLSFSNTKFTGGNMMIAPDADPFDGLIEYVRWGPVGRLRLVANLPGLYSGAHIRHPLAERRGIKQVEFALDAPVDVMIDGEVATVHPERLDVLPGALMVAV
;
A
#
# COMPACT_ATOMS: atom_id res chain seq x y z
N MET A 1 -23.00 -17.82 7.35
CA MET A 1 -21.76 -17.12 6.93
C MET A 1 -20.66 -18.17 6.86
N SER A 2 -19.86 -18.19 5.81
CA SER A 2 -18.75 -19.14 5.67
C SER A 2 -17.63 -18.75 6.65
N ASP A 3 -17.18 -19.66 7.50
CA ASP A 3 -16.00 -19.46 8.34
C ASP A 3 -14.69 -19.75 7.57
N ALA A 4 -14.81 -20.17 6.33
CA ALA A 4 -13.67 -20.42 5.45
C ALA A 4 -13.04 -19.12 4.93
N TRP A 5 -11.72 -19.18 4.72
CA TRP A 5 -10.96 -18.15 4.05
C TRP A 5 -10.99 -18.35 2.53
N LEU A 6 -11.19 -17.27 1.77
CA LEU A 6 -10.86 -17.28 0.35
C LEU A 6 -9.38 -16.90 0.17
N ALA A 7 -8.55 -17.85 -0.21
CA ALA A 7 -7.16 -17.60 -0.57
C ALA A 7 -7.07 -17.16 -2.05
N VAL A 8 -6.78 -15.89 -2.26
CA VAL A 8 -6.56 -15.32 -3.60
C VAL A 8 -5.08 -15.39 -3.90
N VAL A 9 -4.72 -16.26 -4.83
CA VAL A 9 -3.33 -16.53 -5.21
C VAL A 9 -2.95 -15.74 -6.45
N ASN A 10 -1.85 -15.00 -6.40
CA ASN A 10 -1.25 -14.36 -7.56
C ASN A 10 -0.01 -15.16 -8.02
N PRO A 11 -0.14 -16.09 -8.96
CA PRO A 11 0.97 -16.96 -9.35
C PRO A 11 2.16 -16.19 -9.94
N ALA A 12 1.93 -15.02 -10.54
CA ALA A 12 2.97 -14.16 -11.13
C ALA A 12 3.75 -13.34 -10.07
N ALA A 13 3.24 -13.22 -8.84
CA ALA A 13 3.89 -12.43 -7.80
C ALA A 13 5.30 -12.93 -7.47
N GLY A 14 6.19 -11.99 -7.15
CA GLY A 14 7.60 -12.30 -6.86
C GLY A 14 8.36 -12.92 -8.04
N GLY A 15 8.00 -12.56 -9.29
CA GLY A 15 8.59 -13.14 -10.49
C GLY A 15 8.25 -14.64 -10.68
N GLY A 16 7.03 -15.03 -10.32
CA GLY A 16 6.56 -16.43 -10.40
C GLY A 16 6.86 -17.27 -9.15
N ARG A 17 7.52 -16.72 -8.14
CA ARG A 17 7.82 -17.40 -6.88
C ARG A 17 6.56 -17.82 -6.15
N CYS A 18 5.53 -16.98 -6.17
CA CYS A 18 4.26 -17.27 -5.52
C CYS A 18 3.60 -18.53 -6.09
N GLY A 19 3.52 -18.66 -7.41
CA GLY A 19 2.96 -19.86 -8.05
C GLY A 19 3.63 -21.16 -7.63
N LYS A 20 4.94 -21.12 -7.34
CA LYS A 20 5.71 -22.29 -6.89
C LYS A 20 5.53 -22.61 -5.40
N LEU A 21 5.41 -21.59 -4.56
CA LEU A 21 5.41 -21.75 -3.10
C LEU A 21 4.01 -21.78 -2.49
N ALA A 22 3.02 -21.16 -3.11
CA ALA A 22 1.67 -21.06 -2.57
C ALA A 22 1.00 -22.42 -2.32
N PRO A 23 1.09 -23.42 -3.22
CA PRO A 23 0.45 -24.72 -2.98
C PRO A 23 0.89 -25.34 -1.64
N ALA A 24 2.20 -25.50 -1.43
CA ALA A 24 2.72 -26.10 -0.20
C ALA A 24 2.37 -25.27 1.05
N ALA A 25 2.41 -23.93 0.96
CA ALA A 25 2.07 -23.06 2.07
C ALA A 25 0.57 -23.13 2.43
N LEU A 26 -0.31 -23.25 1.43
CA LEU A 26 -1.75 -23.41 1.65
C LEU A 26 -2.10 -24.80 2.21
N ASP A 27 -1.41 -25.84 1.77
CA ASP A 27 -1.60 -27.20 2.31
C ASP A 27 -1.15 -27.27 3.77
N GLU A 28 -0.07 -26.58 4.14
CA GLU A 28 0.35 -26.44 5.54
C GLU A 28 -0.74 -25.75 6.40
N LEU A 29 -1.35 -24.68 5.88
CA LEU A 29 -2.44 -23.99 6.60
C LEU A 29 -3.69 -24.86 6.72
N ARG A 30 -4.04 -25.64 5.68
CA ARG A 30 -5.13 -26.64 5.76
C ARG A 30 -4.83 -27.73 6.80
N GLY A 31 -3.60 -28.24 6.81
CA GLY A 31 -3.14 -29.19 7.82
C GLY A 31 -3.18 -28.65 9.24
N ALA A 32 -3.07 -27.34 9.41
CA ALA A 32 -3.26 -26.62 10.67
C ALA A 32 -4.74 -26.35 11.02
N GLY A 33 -5.69 -26.82 10.21
CA GLY A 33 -7.13 -26.72 10.47
C GLY A 33 -7.82 -25.52 9.84
N LEU A 34 -7.15 -24.72 8.98
CA LEU A 34 -7.81 -23.62 8.30
C LEU A 34 -8.66 -24.13 7.11
N ALA A 35 -9.94 -23.78 7.10
CA ALA A 35 -10.80 -24.01 5.95
C ALA A 35 -10.46 -22.99 4.87
N LEU A 36 -9.95 -23.47 3.71
CA LEU A 36 -9.48 -22.62 2.62
C LEU A 36 -10.15 -23.01 1.29
N GLU A 37 -10.81 -22.05 0.66
CA GLU A 37 -11.12 -22.07 -0.78
C GLU A 37 -10.03 -21.29 -1.52
N VAL A 38 -9.58 -21.76 -2.68
CA VAL A 38 -8.47 -21.15 -3.43
C VAL A 38 -9.00 -20.63 -4.75
N ALA A 39 -8.65 -19.37 -5.07
CA ALA A 39 -8.89 -18.76 -6.36
C ALA A 39 -7.61 -18.11 -6.89
N GLU A 40 -7.29 -18.32 -8.17
CA GLU A 40 -6.10 -17.77 -8.79
C GLU A 40 -6.39 -16.53 -9.62
N LEU A 41 -5.49 -15.54 -9.53
CA LEU A 41 -5.52 -14.37 -10.40
C LEU A 41 -5.11 -14.76 -11.83
N LYS A 42 -5.93 -14.36 -12.78
CA LYS A 42 -5.68 -14.60 -14.22
C LYS A 42 -5.18 -13.35 -14.93
N ARG A 43 -5.47 -12.17 -14.40
CA ARG A 43 -5.13 -10.86 -14.98
C ARG A 43 -5.19 -9.76 -13.90
N PRO A 44 -4.60 -8.59 -14.15
CA PRO A 44 -4.78 -7.43 -13.27
C PRO A 44 -6.27 -7.09 -13.08
N GLY A 45 -6.64 -6.72 -11.86
CA GLY A 45 -8.02 -6.40 -11.46
C GLY A 45 -8.90 -7.60 -11.14
N HIS A 46 -8.46 -8.84 -11.47
CA HIS A 46 -9.26 -10.06 -11.20
C HIS A 46 -9.47 -10.31 -9.70
N GLY A 47 -8.53 -9.89 -8.85
CA GLY A 47 -8.66 -10.02 -7.39
C GLY A 47 -9.84 -9.24 -6.83
N SER A 48 -10.13 -8.06 -7.37
CA SER A 48 -11.30 -7.27 -6.97
C SER A 48 -12.61 -7.96 -7.39
N GLU A 49 -12.65 -8.61 -8.54
CA GLU A 49 -13.81 -9.36 -9.00
C GLU A 49 -14.05 -10.58 -8.11
N LEU A 50 -12.99 -11.36 -7.84
CA LEU A 50 -13.04 -12.54 -6.97
C LEU A 50 -13.48 -12.18 -5.54
N ALA A 51 -12.93 -11.12 -4.96
CA ALA A 51 -13.30 -10.69 -3.62
C ALA A 51 -14.78 -10.28 -3.54
N ARG A 52 -15.27 -9.50 -4.52
CA ARG A 52 -16.66 -9.07 -4.59
C ARG A 52 -17.61 -10.25 -4.78
N GLU A 53 -17.25 -11.21 -5.62
CA GLU A 53 -18.06 -12.41 -5.85
C GLU A 53 -18.10 -13.29 -4.61
N ALA A 54 -16.95 -13.53 -3.97
CA ALA A 54 -16.88 -14.31 -2.75
C ALA A 54 -17.66 -13.66 -1.59
N GLU A 55 -17.63 -12.33 -1.49
CA GLU A 55 -18.41 -11.61 -0.50
C GLU A 55 -19.92 -11.83 -0.70
N ARG A 56 -20.40 -11.81 -1.96
CA ARG A 56 -21.79 -12.13 -2.29
C ARG A 56 -22.16 -13.59 -1.93
N ARG A 57 -21.20 -14.50 -2.01
CA ARG A 57 -21.34 -15.91 -1.56
C ARG A 57 -21.27 -16.07 -0.04
N GLY A 58 -21.06 -14.98 0.71
CA GLY A 58 -21.04 -14.97 2.18
C GLY A 58 -19.65 -15.10 2.81
N PHE A 59 -18.56 -15.10 2.04
CA PHE A 59 -17.20 -15.00 2.59
C PHE A 59 -16.96 -13.66 3.28
N ARG A 60 -16.22 -13.70 4.39
CA ARG A 60 -15.77 -12.52 5.12
C ARG A 60 -14.28 -12.55 5.42
N LYS A 61 -13.61 -13.65 5.18
CA LYS A 61 -12.20 -13.90 5.45
C LYS A 61 -11.45 -14.08 4.13
N PHE A 62 -10.44 -13.27 3.88
CA PHE A 62 -9.67 -13.24 2.64
C PHE A 62 -8.19 -13.37 2.93
N LEU A 63 -7.49 -14.24 2.21
CA LEU A 63 -6.05 -14.44 2.31
C LEU A 63 -5.38 -14.00 1.00
N ALA A 64 -4.58 -12.93 1.07
CA ALA A 64 -3.78 -12.45 -0.04
C ALA A 64 -2.50 -13.29 -0.16
N ALA A 65 -2.49 -14.29 -1.02
CA ALA A 65 -1.29 -15.07 -1.35
C ALA A 65 -0.55 -14.41 -2.52
N GLY A 66 0.39 -13.53 -2.20
CA GLY A 66 1.09 -12.71 -3.20
C GLY A 66 1.90 -11.59 -2.57
N GLY A 67 1.83 -10.40 -3.15
CA GLY A 67 2.42 -9.17 -2.63
C GLY A 67 1.34 -8.15 -2.27
N ASP A 68 1.78 -6.90 -2.00
CA ASP A 68 0.91 -5.77 -1.65
C ASP A 68 -0.18 -5.53 -2.70
N GLY A 69 0.12 -5.67 -4.01
CA GLY A 69 -0.86 -5.53 -5.08
C GLY A 69 -1.98 -6.57 -5.05
N THR A 70 -1.74 -7.78 -4.55
CA THR A 70 -2.80 -8.79 -4.36
C THR A 70 -3.77 -8.36 -3.25
N ALA A 71 -3.24 -7.85 -2.14
CA ALA A 71 -4.03 -7.30 -1.05
C ALA A 71 -4.81 -6.05 -1.50
N PHE A 72 -4.17 -5.16 -2.27
CA PHE A 72 -4.80 -3.98 -2.85
C PHE A 72 -6.00 -4.33 -3.75
N GLU A 73 -5.86 -5.33 -4.63
CA GLU A 73 -6.98 -5.79 -5.46
C GLU A 73 -8.14 -6.35 -4.61
N ILE A 74 -7.84 -7.21 -3.62
CA ILE A 74 -8.87 -7.76 -2.72
C ILE A 74 -9.60 -6.60 -2.02
N LEU A 75 -8.87 -5.66 -1.46
CA LEU A 75 -9.42 -4.52 -0.74
C LEU A 75 -10.37 -3.70 -1.63
N ASN A 76 -9.98 -3.40 -2.86
CA ASN A 76 -10.80 -2.67 -3.83
C ASN A 76 -11.98 -3.51 -4.40
N GLY A 77 -12.03 -4.78 -4.11
CA GLY A 77 -13.21 -5.63 -4.30
C GLY A 77 -14.20 -5.57 -3.15
N LEU A 78 -13.70 -5.34 -1.92
CA LEU A 78 -14.47 -5.31 -0.67
C LEU A 78 -15.00 -3.92 -0.31
N PHE A 79 -14.39 -2.87 -0.82
CA PHE A 79 -14.80 -1.49 -0.60
C PHE A 79 -15.29 -0.83 -1.90
N PRO A 80 -16.21 0.18 -1.84
CA PRO A 80 -16.77 0.78 -0.62
C PRO A 80 -17.76 -0.14 0.10
N ARG A 81 -17.93 0.07 1.41
CA ARG A 81 -18.84 -0.68 2.28
C ARG A 81 -19.79 0.26 3.02
N ALA A 82 -20.99 -0.24 3.36
CA ALA A 82 -21.86 0.44 4.31
C ALA A 82 -21.22 0.44 5.71
N ALA A 83 -21.46 1.50 6.48
CA ALA A 83 -20.83 1.68 7.79
C ALA A 83 -21.22 0.59 8.81
N ASP A 84 -22.40 0.01 8.67
CA ASP A 84 -22.98 -1.05 9.50
C ASP A 84 -22.65 -2.47 8.98
N ALA A 85 -22.03 -2.58 7.80
CA ALA A 85 -21.65 -3.88 7.23
C ALA A 85 -20.59 -4.59 8.10
N PRO A 86 -20.68 -5.91 8.28
CA PRO A 86 -19.66 -6.66 9.01
C PRO A 86 -18.26 -6.44 8.41
N ARG A 87 -17.28 -6.18 9.26
CA ARG A 87 -15.89 -5.97 8.82
C ARG A 87 -15.33 -7.23 8.17
N PRO A 88 -14.72 -7.15 6.99
CA PRO A 88 -14.01 -8.29 6.43
C PRO A 88 -12.66 -8.47 7.12
N SER A 89 -12.14 -9.70 7.10
CA SER A 89 -10.81 -10.03 7.57
C SER A 89 -9.86 -10.21 6.38
N LEU A 90 -8.67 -9.63 6.45
CA LEU A 90 -7.61 -9.80 5.47
C LEU A 90 -6.36 -10.39 6.15
N ALA A 91 -5.89 -11.49 5.63
CA ALA A 91 -4.63 -12.11 5.99
C ALA A 91 -3.66 -12.05 4.81
N PHE A 92 -2.39 -12.24 5.09
CA PHE A 92 -1.32 -12.15 4.10
C PHE A 92 -0.51 -13.44 4.07
N LEU A 93 -0.19 -13.91 2.88
CA LEU A 93 0.84 -14.90 2.64
C LEU A 93 1.90 -14.23 1.75
N PRO A 94 2.98 -13.68 2.34
CA PRO A 94 3.87 -12.72 1.71
C PRO A 94 4.83 -13.38 0.73
N LEU A 95 4.34 -13.76 -0.44
CA LEU A 95 5.08 -14.43 -1.51
C LEU A 95 5.47 -13.47 -2.65
N GLY A 96 5.13 -12.19 -2.53
CA GLY A 96 5.51 -11.12 -3.45
C GLY A 96 6.92 -10.57 -3.21
N SER A 97 7.26 -9.48 -3.93
CA SER A 97 8.58 -8.83 -3.83
C SER A 97 8.66 -7.78 -2.72
N GLY A 98 7.58 -7.03 -2.47
CA GLY A 98 7.53 -5.94 -1.48
C GLY A 98 7.14 -6.44 -0.09
N ASN A 99 5.90 -6.87 0.03
CA ASN A 99 5.27 -7.34 1.27
C ASN A 99 5.39 -6.31 2.41
N SER A 100 5.10 -5.05 2.07
CA SER A 100 5.39 -3.87 2.91
C SER A 100 4.57 -3.87 4.19
N PHE A 101 3.29 -4.27 4.13
CA PHE A 101 2.39 -4.27 5.28
C PHE A 101 2.94 -5.09 6.45
N LEU A 102 3.36 -6.32 6.20
CA LEU A 102 3.86 -7.21 7.26
C LEU A 102 5.22 -6.79 7.82
N ARG A 103 5.95 -5.89 7.14
CA ARG A 103 7.21 -5.35 7.63
C ARG A 103 7.08 -4.56 8.93
N ASP A 104 5.93 -3.94 9.15
CA ASP A 104 5.64 -3.21 10.39
C ASP A 104 5.64 -4.13 11.61
N PHE A 105 5.35 -5.42 11.42
CA PHE A 105 5.18 -6.39 12.48
C PHE A 105 6.34 -7.36 12.62
N SER A 106 6.98 -7.73 11.50
CA SER A 106 8.05 -8.74 11.54
C SER A 106 9.03 -8.62 10.36
N ARG A 107 10.31 -8.97 10.63
CA ARG A 107 11.31 -9.16 9.57
C ARG A 107 11.10 -10.48 8.81
N ASP A 108 10.59 -11.52 9.49
CA ASP A 108 10.16 -12.78 8.87
C ASP A 108 8.63 -12.78 8.70
N GLY A 109 8.17 -12.07 7.68
CA GLY A 109 6.75 -11.91 7.41
C GLY A 109 6.01 -13.24 7.16
N LEU A 110 6.68 -14.25 6.57
CA LEU A 110 6.04 -15.52 6.25
C LEU A 110 5.77 -16.36 7.52
N ALA A 111 6.77 -16.51 8.38
CA ALA A 111 6.59 -17.21 9.66
C ALA A 111 5.57 -16.49 10.53
N TYR A 112 5.64 -15.17 10.61
CA TYR A 112 4.72 -14.34 11.36
C TYR A 112 3.27 -14.50 10.88
N ALA A 113 3.03 -14.41 9.57
CA ALA A 113 1.71 -14.55 8.97
C ALA A 113 1.08 -15.94 9.24
N ARG A 114 1.88 -16.99 9.10
CA ARG A 114 1.45 -18.36 9.43
C ARG A 114 1.05 -18.51 10.89
N GLN A 115 1.84 -17.93 11.79
CA GLN A 115 1.54 -17.96 13.22
C GLN A 115 0.26 -17.18 13.52
N ALA A 116 0.09 -15.96 13.00
CA ALA A 116 -1.11 -15.16 13.20
C ALA A 116 -2.38 -15.88 12.75
N LEU A 117 -2.33 -16.52 11.57
CA LEU A 117 -3.44 -17.31 11.04
C LEU A 117 -3.78 -18.54 11.92
N ARG A 118 -2.77 -19.26 12.40
CA ARG A 118 -2.97 -20.44 13.29
C ARG A 118 -3.56 -20.05 14.64
N GLU A 119 -3.14 -18.92 15.18
CA GLU A 119 -3.61 -18.41 16.47
C GLU A 119 -4.93 -17.64 16.37
N GLY A 120 -5.42 -17.38 15.13
CA GLY A 120 -6.63 -16.60 14.92
C GLY A 120 -6.50 -15.16 15.41
N ARG A 121 -5.28 -14.60 15.42
CA ARG A 121 -5.05 -13.22 15.86
C ARG A 121 -5.54 -12.24 14.81
N GLU A 122 -6.53 -11.45 15.17
CA GLU A 122 -7.06 -10.41 14.30
C GLU A 122 -7.16 -9.09 15.07
N ARG A 123 -6.85 -7.99 14.39
CA ARG A 123 -6.96 -6.62 14.93
C ARG A 123 -7.69 -5.71 13.96
N PRO A 124 -8.53 -4.76 14.47
CA PRO A 124 -9.09 -3.69 13.64
C PRO A 124 -7.96 -2.84 13.04
N CYS A 125 -7.95 -2.67 11.74
CA CYS A 125 -6.96 -1.92 10.99
C CYS A 125 -7.65 -0.81 10.19
N ASP A 126 -7.00 0.32 10.10
CA ASP A 126 -7.46 1.45 9.34
C ASP A 126 -7.29 1.21 7.83
N VAL A 127 -8.22 1.74 7.07
CA VAL A 127 -8.17 1.74 5.60
C VAL A 127 -8.13 3.18 5.13
N LEU A 128 -7.22 3.51 4.25
CA LEU A 128 -7.19 4.81 3.61
C LEU A 128 -8.04 4.80 2.34
N ARG A 129 -8.78 5.88 2.11
CA ARG A 129 -9.63 6.05 0.94
C ARG A 129 -9.21 7.29 0.16
N LEU A 130 -8.78 7.10 -1.08
CA LEU A 130 -8.54 8.18 -2.04
C LEU A 130 -9.75 8.33 -2.95
N THR A 131 -10.53 9.37 -2.75
CA THR A 131 -11.58 9.78 -3.69
C THR A 131 -10.96 10.59 -4.82
N HIS A 132 -11.30 10.27 -6.05
CA HIS A 132 -10.83 10.92 -7.25
C HIS A 132 -11.97 11.00 -8.28
N ARG A 133 -11.82 11.76 -9.35
CA ARG A 133 -12.91 11.97 -10.35
C ARG A 133 -13.48 10.69 -10.98
N GLY A 134 -12.72 9.61 -10.99
CA GLY A 134 -13.14 8.31 -11.54
C GLY A 134 -13.74 7.35 -10.51
N GLY A 135 -13.83 7.74 -9.21
CA GLY A 135 -14.33 6.87 -8.15
C GLY A 135 -13.50 6.94 -6.87
N ALA A 136 -13.28 5.81 -6.23
CA ALA A 136 -12.46 5.74 -5.01
C ALA A 136 -11.53 4.52 -5.04
N LEU A 137 -10.33 4.71 -4.51
CA LEU A 137 -9.34 3.64 -4.27
C LEU A 137 -9.13 3.48 -2.77
N HIS A 138 -9.05 2.23 -2.33
CA HIS A 138 -8.85 1.87 -0.92
C HIS A 138 -7.51 1.16 -0.77
N PHE A 139 -6.76 1.49 0.28
CA PHE A 139 -5.42 0.96 0.50
C PHE A 139 -5.05 0.95 1.99
N ILE A 140 -4.02 0.19 2.36
CA ILE A 140 -3.64 -0.04 3.76
C ILE A 140 -2.18 0.30 4.06
N ASN A 141 -1.34 0.59 3.05
CA ASN A 141 0.04 0.99 3.28
C ASN A 141 0.22 2.50 3.09
N LEU A 142 0.33 2.96 1.85
CA LEU A 142 0.62 4.36 1.59
C LEU A 142 0.25 4.83 0.18
N LEU A 143 0.05 6.14 0.09
CA LEU A 143 -0.07 6.91 -1.15
C LEU A 143 1.12 7.88 -1.24
N THR A 144 1.79 7.95 -2.39
CA THR A 144 2.86 8.93 -2.64
C THR A 144 2.65 9.74 -3.90
N PHE A 145 3.17 10.97 -3.86
CA PHE A 145 3.26 11.91 -4.97
C PHE A 145 4.70 12.36 -5.17
N GLY A 146 5.07 12.75 -6.38
CA GLY A 146 6.38 13.32 -6.72
C GLY A 146 7.44 12.25 -6.94
N PHE A 147 8.67 12.49 -6.53
CA PHE A 147 9.84 11.70 -6.90
C PHE A 147 9.66 10.18 -6.74
N ALA A 148 9.02 9.72 -5.66
CA ALA A 148 8.83 8.30 -5.41
C ALA A 148 7.87 7.67 -6.43
N SER A 149 6.74 8.34 -6.69
CA SER A 149 5.78 7.91 -7.72
C SER A 149 6.34 8.07 -9.13
N ASP A 150 7.06 9.15 -9.42
CA ASP A 150 7.69 9.35 -10.73
C ASP A 150 8.66 8.21 -11.08
N ALA A 151 9.47 7.77 -10.11
CA ALA A 151 10.37 6.64 -10.30
C ALA A 151 9.62 5.31 -10.50
N ALA A 152 8.55 5.08 -9.75
CA ALA A 152 7.71 3.89 -9.90
C ALA A 152 7.02 3.86 -11.26
N VAL A 153 6.42 4.97 -11.68
CA VAL A 153 5.77 5.15 -13.00
C VAL A 153 6.76 4.94 -14.14
N LEU A 154 7.93 5.57 -14.06
CA LEU A 154 8.95 5.45 -15.11
C LEU A 154 9.47 4.00 -15.20
N ARG A 155 9.68 3.35 -14.06
CA ARG A 155 10.04 1.94 -14.03
C ARG A 155 8.98 1.09 -14.71
N ASP A 156 7.72 1.30 -14.38
CA ASP A 156 6.62 0.49 -14.91
C ASP A 156 6.41 0.70 -16.42
N ARG A 157 6.50 1.94 -16.89
CA ARG A 157 6.29 2.29 -18.30
C ARG A 157 7.50 1.97 -19.19
N THR A 158 8.73 2.09 -18.68
CA THR A 158 9.94 2.06 -19.53
C THR A 158 10.90 0.92 -19.18
N PHE A 159 11.02 0.56 -17.91
CA PHE A 159 12.05 -0.37 -17.44
C PHE A 159 11.50 -1.66 -16.81
N ARG A 160 10.24 -2.00 -17.06
CA ARG A 160 9.55 -3.16 -16.48
C ARG A 160 10.31 -4.47 -16.69
N GLY A 161 10.92 -4.67 -17.87
CA GLY A 161 11.65 -5.88 -18.23
C GLY A 161 13.01 -6.07 -17.55
N PHE A 162 13.53 -5.04 -16.87
CA PHE A 162 14.87 -5.05 -16.29
C PHE A 162 14.88 -5.43 -14.79
N GLY A 163 13.78 -5.89 -14.23
CA GLY A 163 13.69 -6.29 -12.83
C GLY A 163 14.15 -5.18 -11.85
N THR A 164 15.01 -5.52 -10.91
CA THR A 164 15.55 -4.57 -9.90
C THR A 164 16.41 -3.48 -10.54
N LEU A 165 17.16 -3.79 -11.61
CA LEU A 165 17.98 -2.82 -12.34
C LEU A 165 17.09 -1.73 -12.97
N GLY A 166 15.91 -2.09 -13.46
CA GLY A 166 14.94 -1.13 -14.02
C GLY A 166 14.50 -0.07 -13.02
N TYR A 167 14.35 -0.44 -11.75
CA TYR A 167 14.05 0.51 -10.68
C TYR A 167 15.18 1.53 -10.47
N TRP A 168 16.43 1.05 -10.40
CA TRP A 168 17.60 1.93 -10.25
C TRP A 168 17.79 2.87 -11.46
N LEU A 169 17.55 2.38 -12.68
CA LEU A 169 17.58 3.21 -13.88
C LEU A 169 16.51 4.31 -13.82
N ALA A 170 15.30 3.98 -13.40
CA ALA A 170 14.22 4.96 -13.23
C ALA A 170 14.59 6.01 -12.17
N VAL A 171 15.14 5.61 -11.03
CA VAL A 171 15.62 6.51 -9.98
C VAL A 171 16.70 7.45 -10.51
N LEU A 172 17.68 6.96 -11.28
CA LEU A 172 18.74 7.80 -11.87
C LEU A 172 18.18 8.82 -12.85
N VAL A 173 17.25 8.43 -13.73
CA VAL A 173 16.59 9.34 -14.66
C VAL A 173 15.78 10.39 -13.90
N CYS A 174 14.99 10.00 -12.91
CA CYS A 174 14.23 10.95 -12.08
C CYS A 174 15.15 11.88 -11.29
N LEU A 175 16.30 11.39 -10.80
CA LEU A 175 17.33 12.22 -10.16
C LEU A 175 17.94 13.24 -11.12
N ALA A 176 18.22 12.83 -12.37
CA ALA A 176 18.73 13.74 -13.39
C ALA A 176 17.72 14.85 -13.74
N ARG A 177 16.44 14.52 -13.83
CA ARG A 177 15.36 15.48 -14.09
C ARG A 177 14.98 16.30 -12.86
N LEU A 178 15.00 15.72 -11.70
CA LEU A 178 14.64 16.19 -10.36
C LEU A 178 13.62 17.33 -10.35
N GLU A 179 12.39 16.97 -10.55
CA GLU A 179 11.28 17.90 -10.48
C GLU A 179 10.86 18.13 -9.04
N ARG A 180 10.54 19.37 -8.71
CA ARG A 180 9.99 19.80 -7.44
C ARG A 180 8.69 20.51 -7.75
N ARG A 181 7.58 19.85 -7.46
CA ARG A 181 6.24 20.33 -7.82
C ARG A 181 5.46 20.72 -6.59
N PRO A 182 4.54 21.69 -6.66
CA PRO A 182 3.52 21.85 -5.66
C PRO A 182 2.44 20.76 -5.86
N PHE A 183 1.84 20.34 -4.77
CA PHE A 183 0.61 19.55 -4.77
C PHE A 183 -0.38 20.28 -3.85
N PRO A 184 -1.14 21.26 -4.40
CA PRO A 184 -2.04 22.09 -3.63
C PRO A 184 -3.04 21.24 -2.83
N MET A 185 -3.06 21.44 -1.51
CA MET A 185 -3.91 20.67 -0.61
C MET A 185 -4.24 21.39 0.68
N ARG A 186 -5.30 20.95 1.38
CA ARG A 186 -5.63 21.30 2.77
C ARG A 186 -5.75 20.03 3.59
N ALA A 187 -5.08 19.97 4.72
CA ALA A 187 -5.19 18.86 5.66
C ALA A 187 -6.02 19.29 6.87
N ASP A 188 -6.91 18.39 7.33
CA ASP A 188 -7.77 18.57 8.50
C ASP A 188 -8.50 19.92 8.57
N GLY A 189 -8.87 20.50 7.43
CA GLY A 189 -9.55 21.78 7.37
C GLY A 189 -8.65 22.99 7.60
N ASP A 190 -7.34 22.87 7.38
CA ASP A 190 -6.40 24.00 7.42
C ASP A 190 -6.99 25.20 6.64
N ALA A 191 -6.91 26.41 7.22
CA ALA A 191 -7.49 27.62 6.61
C ALA A 191 -6.80 27.99 5.29
N GLN A 192 -5.51 27.68 5.16
CA GLN A 192 -4.71 28.02 3.99
C GLN A 192 -4.43 26.77 3.13
N LEU A 193 -4.45 26.97 1.81
CA LEU A 193 -4.02 25.98 0.85
C LEU A 193 -2.49 25.87 0.88
N ASP A 194 -1.96 24.67 1.15
CA ASP A 194 -0.52 24.43 1.02
C ASP A 194 -0.16 24.27 -0.46
N THR A 195 0.56 25.23 -0.99
CA THR A 195 1.05 25.26 -2.39
C THR A 195 2.57 25.16 -2.47
N ARG A 196 3.23 24.84 -1.36
CA ARG A 196 4.69 24.74 -1.30
C ARG A 196 5.21 23.63 -2.18
N ARG A 197 6.29 23.89 -2.89
CA ARG A 197 6.99 22.86 -3.68
C ARG A 197 7.64 21.83 -2.77
N CYS A 198 7.58 20.57 -3.15
CA CYS A 198 8.23 19.47 -2.45
C CYS A 198 8.90 18.50 -3.41
N LEU A 199 9.77 17.66 -2.87
CA LEU A 199 10.34 16.52 -3.57
C LEU A 199 9.32 15.40 -3.68
N PHE A 200 8.71 15.04 -2.54
CA PHE A 200 7.60 14.10 -2.49
C PHE A 200 6.64 14.40 -1.32
N LEU A 201 5.43 13.89 -1.44
CA LEU A 201 4.46 13.72 -0.37
C LEU A 201 4.20 12.24 -0.15
N SER A 202 4.05 11.82 1.10
CA SER A 202 3.57 10.51 1.49
C SER A 202 2.42 10.65 2.48
N PHE A 203 1.40 9.86 2.28
CA PHE A 203 0.27 9.68 3.18
C PHE A 203 0.24 8.19 3.53
N SER A 204 0.61 7.88 4.75
CA SER A 204 0.98 6.53 5.14
C SER A 204 0.11 6.03 6.30
N ASN A 205 -0.30 4.78 6.20
CA ASN A 205 -0.94 4.01 7.25
C ASN A 205 0.08 3.09 7.93
N THR A 206 1.14 2.72 7.20
CA THR A 206 2.24 1.86 7.66
C THR A 206 3.58 2.51 7.39
N LYS A 207 4.65 2.02 8.07
CA LYS A 207 5.99 2.63 8.04
C LYS A 207 6.73 2.39 6.74
N PHE A 208 6.54 1.22 6.13
CA PHE A 208 7.41 0.73 5.06
C PHE A 208 6.79 0.76 3.67
N THR A 209 7.63 0.97 2.67
CA THR A 209 7.32 0.78 1.25
C THR A 209 8.49 0.14 0.52
N GLY A 210 8.19 -0.50 -0.64
CA GLY A 210 9.22 -1.17 -1.44
C GLY A 210 10.00 -2.22 -0.68
N GLY A 211 9.41 -2.79 0.35
CA GLY A 211 9.94 -3.83 1.21
C GLY A 211 10.78 -3.33 2.39
N ASN A 212 11.61 -2.31 2.25
CA ASN A 212 12.56 -1.90 3.31
C ASN A 212 12.71 -0.39 3.52
N MET A 213 12.12 0.46 2.67
CA MET A 213 12.20 1.92 2.87
C MET A 213 11.19 2.35 3.93
N MET A 214 11.68 2.94 5.02
CA MET A 214 10.88 3.45 6.14
C MET A 214 10.50 4.91 5.86
N ILE A 215 9.43 5.13 5.10
CA ILE A 215 9.01 6.46 4.66
C ILE A 215 8.29 7.23 5.77
N ALA A 216 7.52 6.55 6.60
CA ALA A 216 6.72 7.14 7.66
C ALA A 216 6.97 6.41 9.01
N PRO A 217 8.07 6.71 9.72
CA PRO A 217 8.47 5.96 10.92
C PRO A 217 7.45 5.95 12.06
N ASP A 218 6.59 6.96 12.12
CA ASP A 218 5.59 7.11 13.18
C ASP A 218 4.19 6.60 12.78
N ALA A 219 4.02 6.10 11.55
CA ALA A 219 2.75 5.54 11.09
C ALA A 219 2.34 4.33 11.94
N ASP A 220 1.06 4.28 12.31
CA ASP A 220 0.43 3.17 13.02
C ASP A 220 -0.92 2.84 12.37
N PRO A 221 -1.11 1.64 11.79
CA PRO A 221 -2.35 1.29 11.09
C PRO A 221 -3.56 1.06 12.01
N PHE A 222 -3.48 1.45 13.27
CA PHE A 222 -4.49 1.20 14.30
C PHE A 222 -4.91 2.44 15.09
N ASP A 223 -4.39 3.62 14.76
CA ASP A 223 -4.58 4.86 15.56
C ASP A 223 -5.64 5.82 14.99
N GLY A 224 -6.20 5.49 13.81
CA GLY A 224 -7.20 6.33 13.14
C GLY A 224 -6.62 7.57 12.49
N LEU A 225 -5.32 7.60 12.19
CA LEU A 225 -4.63 8.71 11.57
C LEU A 225 -3.94 8.29 10.27
N ILE A 226 -3.64 9.27 9.46
CA ILE A 226 -2.79 9.18 8.29
C ILE A 226 -1.49 9.89 8.64
N GLU A 227 -0.37 9.19 8.64
CA GLU A 227 0.92 9.84 8.80
C GLU A 227 1.31 10.56 7.51
N TYR A 228 1.21 11.88 7.54
CA TYR A 228 1.61 12.76 6.45
C TYR A 228 3.10 13.07 6.57
N VAL A 229 3.85 12.79 5.51
CA VAL A 229 5.26 13.18 5.39
C VAL A 229 5.46 13.98 4.13
N ARG A 230 5.94 15.21 4.28
CA ARG A 230 6.35 16.09 3.18
C ARG A 230 7.85 16.28 3.24
N TRP A 231 8.53 15.99 2.16
CA TRP A 231 9.95 16.34 2.03
C TRP A 231 10.11 17.47 1.02
N GLY A 232 10.57 18.61 1.52
CA GLY A 232 10.65 19.86 0.77
C GLY A 232 11.64 19.84 -0.38
N PRO A 233 11.90 20.97 -1.03
CA PRO A 233 12.65 21.05 -2.28
C PRO A 233 14.15 20.81 -2.08
N VAL A 234 14.54 19.57 -1.85
CA VAL A 234 15.95 19.13 -1.68
C VAL A 234 16.68 19.14 -3.02
N GLY A 235 17.97 19.52 -3.02
CA GLY A 235 18.82 19.46 -4.21
C GLY A 235 19.34 18.05 -4.49
N ARG A 236 19.82 17.80 -5.74
CA ARG A 236 20.29 16.47 -6.18
C ARG A 236 21.33 15.86 -5.27
N LEU A 237 22.42 16.61 -4.95
CA LEU A 237 23.48 16.12 -4.09
C LEU A 237 23.01 15.80 -2.66
N ARG A 238 22.13 16.67 -2.12
CA ARG A 238 21.54 16.43 -0.80
C ARG A 238 20.58 15.24 -0.82
N LEU A 239 19.82 15.04 -1.90
CA LEU A 239 18.98 13.86 -2.05
C LEU A 239 19.82 12.59 -2.02
N VAL A 240 20.87 12.51 -2.84
CA VAL A 240 21.77 11.34 -2.86
C VAL A 240 22.39 11.08 -1.48
N ALA A 241 22.87 12.10 -0.81
CA ALA A 241 23.45 11.99 0.54
C ALA A 241 22.43 11.51 1.60
N ASN A 242 21.14 11.77 1.39
CA ASN A 242 20.06 11.39 2.32
C ASN A 242 19.32 10.09 1.92
N LEU A 243 19.63 9.46 0.77
CA LEU A 243 19.02 8.19 0.38
C LEU A 243 19.10 7.10 1.45
N PRO A 244 20.25 6.89 2.15
CA PRO A 244 20.30 5.93 3.25
C PRO A 244 19.32 6.25 4.38
N GLY A 245 19.01 7.54 4.58
CA GLY A 245 18.01 7.99 5.56
C GLY A 245 16.59 7.51 5.28
N LEU A 246 16.25 7.20 4.01
CA LEU A 246 14.95 6.62 3.65
C LEU A 246 14.80 5.18 4.16
N TYR A 247 15.88 4.44 4.33
CA TYR A 247 15.84 3.07 4.86
C TYR A 247 15.81 3.02 6.40
N SER A 248 16.37 4.03 7.05
CA SER A 248 16.40 4.13 8.52
C SER A 248 15.31 5.03 9.10
N GLY A 249 14.52 5.71 8.24
CA GLY A 249 13.58 6.73 8.67
C GLY A 249 14.23 8.07 9.06
N ALA A 250 15.56 8.19 8.97
CA ALA A 250 16.28 9.40 9.43
C ALA A 250 15.99 10.64 8.56
N HIS A 251 15.48 10.47 7.34
CA HIS A 251 15.10 11.57 6.43
C HIS A 251 14.07 12.54 7.04
N ILE A 252 13.22 12.07 7.97
CA ILE A 252 12.24 12.93 8.67
C ILE A 252 12.90 13.96 9.61
N ARG A 253 14.18 13.77 9.96
CA ARG A 253 14.96 14.74 10.76
C ARG A 253 15.57 15.86 9.92
N HIS A 254 15.43 15.77 8.60
CA HIS A 254 15.93 16.82 7.71
C HIS A 254 15.14 18.12 7.94
N PRO A 255 15.79 19.31 7.97
CA PRO A 255 15.09 20.59 8.23
C PRO A 255 13.97 20.94 7.23
N LEU A 256 13.96 20.34 6.05
CA LEU A 256 12.92 20.50 5.04
C LEU A 256 11.88 19.36 5.09
N ALA A 257 11.97 18.45 6.04
CA ALA A 257 10.95 17.44 6.26
C ALA A 257 9.89 17.97 7.23
N GLU A 258 8.64 17.69 6.92
CA GLU A 258 7.49 17.98 7.76
C GLU A 258 6.69 16.69 7.91
N ARG A 259 6.18 16.43 9.10
CA ARG A 259 5.35 15.28 9.42
C ARG A 259 4.26 15.65 10.42
N ARG A 260 3.09 15.05 10.28
CA ARG A 260 2.02 15.09 11.28
C ARG A 260 0.98 14.01 11.02
N GLY A 261 0.34 13.50 12.06
CA GLY A 261 -0.87 12.70 11.96
C GLY A 261 -2.06 13.58 11.57
N ILE A 262 -2.80 13.16 10.55
CA ILE A 262 -3.98 13.85 10.02
C ILE A 262 -5.10 12.84 9.77
N LYS A 263 -6.35 13.32 9.63
CA LYS A 263 -7.50 12.46 9.34
C LYS A 263 -7.96 12.56 7.90
N GLN A 264 -7.74 13.69 7.27
CA GLN A 264 -8.18 13.93 5.89
C GLN A 264 -7.32 14.97 5.17
N VAL A 265 -7.33 14.89 3.86
CA VAL A 265 -6.74 15.88 2.96
C VAL A 265 -7.71 16.16 1.83
N GLU A 266 -7.88 17.43 1.50
CA GLU A 266 -8.56 17.90 0.29
C GLU A 266 -7.51 18.38 -0.71
N PHE A 267 -7.55 17.86 -1.93
CA PHE A 267 -6.63 18.24 -3.00
C PHE A 267 -7.26 19.29 -3.90
N ALA A 268 -6.48 20.26 -4.33
CA ALA A 268 -6.87 21.31 -5.27
C ALA A 268 -5.94 21.29 -6.50
N LEU A 269 -5.92 20.14 -7.18
CA LEU A 269 -5.09 19.92 -8.36
C LEU A 269 -5.88 20.24 -9.63
N ASP A 270 -5.25 20.94 -10.58
CA ASP A 270 -5.90 21.33 -11.84
C ASP A 270 -5.91 20.19 -12.88
N ALA A 271 -5.03 19.21 -12.75
CA ALA A 271 -4.87 18.12 -13.70
C ALA A 271 -4.64 16.77 -12.99
N PRO A 272 -4.87 15.64 -13.69
CA PRO A 272 -4.47 14.33 -13.21
C PRO A 272 -2.97 14.26 -12.92
N VAL A 273 -2.61 13.50 -11.89
CA VAL A 273 -1.23 13.29 -11.48
C VAL A 273 -0.94 11.80 -11.34
N ASP A 274 0.31 11.45 -11.60
CA ASP A 274 0.80 10.10 -11.36
C ASP A 274 1.04 9.91 -9.86
N VAL A 275 0.51 8.82 -9.32
CA VAL A 275 0.63 8.43 -7.91
C VAL A 275 1.09 6.98 -7.81
N MET A 276 1.67 6.63 -6.67
CA MET A 276 1.89 5.23 -6.29
C MET A 276 1.06 4.95 -5.04
N ILE A 277 0.25 3.89 -5.07
CA ILE A 277 -0.65 3.45 -4.00
C ILE A 277 -0.37 1.97 -3.73
N ASP A 278 0.10 1.63 -2.53
CA ASP A 278 0.45 0.25 -2.12
C ASP A 278 1.36 -0.49 -3.14
N GLY A 279 2.23 0.27 -3.82
CA GLY A 279 3.13 -0.25 -4.85
C GLY A 279 2.55 -0.28 -6.27
N GLU A 280 1.26 -0.01 -6.44
CA GLU A 280 0.60 0.09 -7.73
C GLU A 280 0.64 1.53 -8.25
N VAL A 281 0.84 1.69 -9.56
CA VAL A 281 0.91 2.99 -10.22
C VAL A 281 -0.43 3.34 -10.84
N ALA A 282 -0.90 4.56 -10.58
CA ALA A 282 -2.13 5.09 -11.19
C ALA A 282 -1.96 6.55 -11.60
N THR A 283 -2.66 6.96 -12.66
CA THR A 283 -2.83 8.37 -13.01
C THR A 283 -4.25 8.77 -12.64
N VAL A 284 -4.40 9.61 -11.64
CA VAL A 284 -5.71 10.01 -11.09
C VAL A 284 -5.81 11.51 -10.91
N HIS A 285 -7.03 12.02 -10.81
CA HIS A 285 -7.32 13.40 -10.37
C HIS A 285 -7.85 13.34 -8.94
N PRO A 286 -6.96 13.38 -7.92
CA PRO A 286 -7.36 13.24 -6.53
C PRO A 286 -8.19 14.44 -6.08
N GLU A 287 -9.21 14.17 -5.28
CA GLU A 287 -10.11 15.16 -4.69
C GLU A 287 -9.98 15.14 -3.16
N ARG A 288 -10.01 13.95 -2.57
CA ARG A 288 -9.95 13.79 -1.12
C ARG A 288 -9.27 12.48 -0.73
N LEU A 289 -8.48 12.55 0.32
CA LEU A 289 -7.96 11.39 1.04
C LEU A 289 -8.49 11.43 2.47
N ASP A 290 -8.99 10.31 2.98
CA ASP A 290 -9.44 10.20 4.37
C ASP A 290 -9.16 8.80 4.93
N VAL A 291 -9.08 8.71 6.26
CA VAL A 291 -8.96 7.44 6.97
C VAL A 291 -10.34 6.90 7.32
N LEU A 292 -10.50 5.59 7.21
CA LEU A 292 -11.66 4.81 7.67
C LEU A 292 -11.19 3.97 8.87
N PRO A 293 -11.36 4.47 10.13
CA PRO A 293 -10.77 3.83 11.29
C PRO A 293 -11.32 2.43 11.53
N GLY A 294 -10.41 1.47 11.70
CA GLY A 294 -10.74 0.08 12.03
C GLY A 294 -11.68 -0.59 11.03
N ALA A 295 -11.71 -0.15 9.77
CA ALA A 295 -12.68 -0.63 8.77
C ALA A 295 -12.41 -2.06 8.28
N LEU A 296 -11.23 -2.61 8.54
CA LEU A 296 -10.78 -3.93 8.15
C LEU A 296 -10.28 -4.70 9.39
N MET A 297 -10.50 -5.99 9.48
CA MET A 297 -9.77 -6.85 10.41
C MET A 297 -8.52 -7.37 9.70
N VAL A 298 -7.36 -7.33 10.32
CA VAL A 298 -6.12 -7.89 9.77
C VAL A 298 -5.57 -8.99 10.66
N ALA A 299 -5.14 -10.09 10.04
CA ALA A 299 -4.49 -11.19 10.75
C ALA A 299 -3.00 -10.87 10.94
N VAL A 300 -2.62 -10.37 12.15
CA VAL A 300 -1.26 -9.96 12.52
C VAL A 300 -0.93 -10.28 13.97
#